data_9fe60f114a5464a4d360893718ee07d0
#
_entry.id   9fe60f114a5464a4d360893718ee07d0
#
_cell.length_a   1.000
_cell.length_b   1.000
_cell.length_c   1.000
_cell.angle_alpha   90.00
_cell.angle_beta   90.00
_cell.angle_gamma   90.00
#
_symmetry.space_group_name_H-M   'P 1'
#
loop_
_entity.id
_entity.type
_entity.pdbx_description
1 polymer ?
#
loop_
_entity_poly.entity_id
_entity_poly.type
_entity_poly.pdbx_seq_one_letter_code
_entity_poly.pdbx_strand_id
1 'polypeptide(L)'
;LGGGPLFPWIMWTIWTCRNKRIFEQKQIGPSNAISQAVSQAREWLAAQILINQPPHPRIPYPIDEIEVDTIRVYTDAAWRAETKEAGFGWIYKDFSCNSERQGRSSSSNVRSPLMAEAMTVFLAIQQAIVLGYKKISLASDLQQLIKPLNLESQSKELYGILHDILSLSSVFEFIRFFFVSRDINRRAYEVAKSALNSAFNVPAV
;
A
#
# COMPACT_ATOMS: atom_id res chain seq x y z
N LEU A 1 23.29 -18.87 -13.50
CA LEU A 1 23.80 -18.19 -12.32
C LEU A 1 23.24 -16.75 -12.33
N GLY A 2 21.97 -16.58 -11.96
CA GLY A 2 21.33 -15.28 -11.78
C GLY A 2 21.79 -14.67 -10.45
N GLY A 3 22.96 -14.02 -10.43
CA GLY A 3 23.44 -13.29 -9.28
C GLY A 3 22.83 -11.91 -9.28
N GLY A 4 21.95 -11.60 -8.34
CA GLY A 4 21.57 -10.21 -8.03
C GLY A 4 22.83 -9.38 -7.69
N PRO A 5 22.74 -8.04 -7.67
CA PRO A 5 23.89 -7.19 -7.45
C PRO A 5 24.49 -7.43 -6.05
N LEU A 6 25.66 -8.09 -6.03
CA LEU A 6 26.39 -8.41 -4.79
C LEU A 6 27.03 -7.14 -4.17
N PHE A 7 27.25 -6.11 -4.96
CA PHE A 7 27.94 -4.89 -4.58
C PHE A 7 27.35 -4.19 -3.33
N PRO A 8 26.02 -3.98 -3.22
CA PRO A 8 25.45 -3.35 -2.02
C PRO A 8 25.73 -4.13 -0.74
N TRP A 9 25.72 -5.47 -0.82
CA TRP A 9 25.97 -6.36 0.32
C TRP A 9 27.44 -6.33 0.75
N ILE A 10 28.38 -6.24 -0.20
CA ILE A 10 29.79 -6.05 0.10
C ILE A 10 30.00 -4.73 0.82
N MET A 11 29.45 -3.63 0.32
CA MET A 11 29.58 -2.32 0.93
C MET A 11 28.99 -2.27 2.36
N TRP A 12 27.79 -2.84 2.53
CA TRP A 12 27.16 -2.98 3.83
C TRP A 12 28.03 -3.79 4.82
N THR A 13 28.57 -4.91 4.37
CA THR A 13 29.41 -5.77 5.21
C THR A 13 30.70 -5.08 5.61
N ILE A 14 31.37 -4.39 4.67
CA ILE A 14 32.57 -3.60 4.98
C ILE A 14 32.25 -2.52 6.02
N TRP A 15 31.17 -1.78 5.86
CA TRP A 15 30.73 -0.77 6.82
C TRP A 15 30.43 -1.39 8.20
N THR A 16 29.73 -2.51 8.25
CA THR A 16 29.42 -3.24 9.48
C THR A 16 30.68 -3.75 10.17
N CYS A 17 31.63 -4.34 9.43
CA CYS A 17 32.91 -4.81 9.96
C CYS A 17 33.74 -3.66 10.54
N ARG A 18 33.76 -2.51 9.83
CA ARG A 18 34.42 -1.29 10.33
C ARG A 18 33.82 -0.83 11.66
N ASN A 19 32.47 -0.77 11.74
CA ASN A 19 31.78 -0.34 12.95
C ASN A 19 32.04 -1.30 14.13
N LYS A 20 31.97 -2.61 13.91
CA LYS A 20 32.31 -3.61 14.93
C LYS A 20 33.75 -3.47 15.42
N ARG A 21 34.71 -3.16 14.53
CA ARG A 21 36.08 -2.94 14.93
C ARG A 21 36.26 -1.66 15.79
N ILE A 22 35.52 -0.58 15.45
CA ILE A 22 35.66 0.70 16.16
C ILE A 22 34.93 0.68 17.49
N PHE A 23 33.68 0.19 17.51
CA PHE A 23 32.80 0.32 18.69
C PHE A 23 32.79 -0.93 19.58
N GLU A 24 33.02 -2.11 19.00
CA GLU A 24 32.97 -3.37 19.74
C GLU A 24 34.36 -4.02 19.89
N GLN A 25 35.42 -3.45 19.31
CA GLN A 25 36.78 -3.99 19.25
C GLN A 25 36.85 -5.41 18.65
N LYS A 26 35.84 -5.80 17.85
CA LYS A 26 35.80 -7.10 17.18
C LYS A 26 36.37 -6.98 15.78
N GLN A 27 37.36 -7.82 15.48
CA GLN A 27 37.95 -7.92 14.15
C GLN A 27 37.37 -9.12 13.40
N ILE A 28 36.75 -8.87 12.24
CA ILE A 28 36.23 -9.91 11.34
C ILE A 28 37.22 -10.05 10.19
N GLY A 29 37.72 -11.26 9.95
CA GLY A 29 38.62 -11.55 8.87
C GLY A 29 37.97 -11.40 7.50
N PRO A 30 38.75 -11.13 6.42
CA PRO A 30 38.21 -10.88 5.08
C PRO A 30 37.36 -12.01 4.54
N SER A 31 37.76 -13.27 4.76
CA SER A 31 37.00 -14.46 4.31
C SER A 31 35.61 -14.53 4.95
N ASN A 32 35.51 -14.25 6.25
CA ASN A 32 34.24 -14.23 6.96
C ASN A 32 33.34 -13.07 6.50
N ALA A 33 33.93 -11.91 6.24
CA ALA A 33 33.20 -10.77 5.69
C ALA A 33 32.60 -11.07 4.31
N ILE A 34 33.36 -11.69 3.40
CA ILE A 34 32.88 -12.09 2.08
C ILE A 34 31.78 -13.13 2.22
N SER A 35 31.97 -14.16 3.04
CA SER A 35 30.96 -15.19 3.28
C SER A 35 29.66 -14.61 3.80
N GLN A 36 29.73 -13.65 4.72
CA GLN A 36 28.58 -12.94 5.27
C GLN A 36 27.84 -12.12 4.18
N ALA A 37 28.58 -11.37 3.35
CA ALA A 37 27.98 -10.62 2.25
C ALA A 37 27.24 -11.50 1.25
N VAL A 38 27.84 -12.65 0.90
CA VAL A 38 27.24 -13.62 -0.03
C VAL A 38 25.99 -14.28 0.60
N SER A 39 26.05 -14.65 1.89
CA SER A 39 24.89 -15.22 2.59
C SER A 39 23.72 -14.26 2.62
N GLN A 40 23.95 -13.02 3.04
CA GLN A 40 22.92 -11.97 3.08
C GLN A 40 22.33 -11.69 1.69
N ALA A 41 23.15 -11.65 0.64
CA ALA A 41 22.66 -11.49 -0.72
C ALA A 41 21.76 -12.65 -1.17
N ARG A 42 22.12 -13.90 -0.81
CA ARG A 42 21.32 -15.09 -1.12
C ARG A 42 20.01 -15.12 -0.34
N GLU A 43 20.04 -14.82 0.95
CA GLU A 43 18.84 -14.74 1.79
C GLU A 43 17.86 -13.69 1.26
N TRP A 44 18.37 -12.52 0.88
CA TRP A 44 17.56 -11.48 0.26
C TRP A 44 16.94 -11.92 -1.06
N LEU A 45 17.72 -12.56 -1.94
CA LEU A 45 17.22 -13.10 -3.21
C LEU A 45 16.15 -14.18 -2.97
N ALA A 46 16.35 -15.08 -2.02
CA ALA A 46 15.38 -16.10 -1.68
C ALA A 46 14.07 -15.49 -1.15
N ALA A 47 14.16 -14.43 -0.33
CA ALA A 47 12.99 -13.68 0.14
C ALA A 47 12.26 -12.99 -1.02
N GLN A 48 12.99 -12.42 -2.00
CA GLN A 48 12.37 -11.81 -3.18
C GLN A 48 11.63 -12.82 -4.08
N ILE A 49 12.12 -14.05 -4.18
CA ILE A 49 11.44 -15.10 -4.94
C ILE A 49 10.11 -15.47 -4.29
N LEU A 50 10.01 -15.46 -2.96
CA LEU A 50 8.77 -15.69 -2.22
C LEU A 50 7.78 -14.52 -2.37
N ILE A 51 8.29 -13.28 -2.49
CA ILE A 51 7.47 -12.08 -2.70
C ILE A 51 7.02 -11.97 -4.16
N ASN A 52 7.84 -12.43 -5.10
CA ASN A 52 7.58 -12.41 -6.55
C ASN A 52 6.82 -13.66 -7.06
N GLN A 53 6.04 -14.34 -6.23
CA GLN A 53 4.97 -15.14 -6.80
C GLN A 53 4.05 -14.17 -7.55
N PRO A 54 3.80 -14.39 -8.85
CA PRO A 54 2.96 -13.48 -9.61
C PRO A 54 1.64 -13.37 -8.87
N PRO A 55 1.17 -12.16 -8.55
CA PRO A 55 -0.19 -11.99 -8.08
C PRO A 55 -1.07 -12.66 -9.13
N HIS A 56 -2.13 -13.33 -8.68
CA HIS A 56 -3.08 -13.98 -9.57
C HIS A 56 -3.35 -13.06 -10.76
N PRO A 57 -3.32 -13.56 -12.02
CA PRO A 57 -3.44 -12.72 -13.19
C PRO A 57 -4.70 -11.86 -13.05
N ARG A 58 -4.47 -10.54 -12.89
CA ARG A 58 -5.56 -9.57 -12.82
C ARG A 58 -6.06 -9.38 -14.24
N ILE A 59 -7.02 -10.22 -14.62
CA ILE A 59 -7.69 -10.10 -15.91
C ILE A 59 -8.41 -8.76 -15.92
N PRO A 60 -8.26 -7.92 -16.97
CA PRO A 60 -9.09 -6.75 -17.14
C PRO A 60 -10.53 -7.23 -17.43
N TYR A 61 -11.33 -7.39 -16.38
CA TYR A 61 -12.74 -7.72 -16.54
C TYR A 61 -13.51 -6.48 -17.01
N PRO A 62 -14.50 -6.63 -17.92
CA PRO A 62 -15.45 -5.57 -18.21
C PRO A 62 -16.13 -5.11 -16.91
N ILE A 63 -16.45 -3.83 -16.83
CA ILE A 63 -17.03 -3.18 -15.64
C ILE A 63 -18.38 -3.82 -15.23
N ASP A 64 -19.01 -4.55 -16.12
CA ASP A 64 -20.38 -5.06 -15.99
C ASP A 64 -20.51 -6.48 -15.40
N GLU A 65 -19.42 -7.25 -15.29
CA GLU A 65 -19.46 -8.54 -14.60
C GLU A 65 -19.04 -8.37 -13.12
N ILE A 66 -20.01 -8.02 -12.30
CA ILE A 66 -19.85 -8.07 -10.84
C ILE A 66 -19.98 -9.54 -10.45
N GLU A 67 -18.89 -10.16 -10.00
CA GLU A 67 -19.01 -11.48 -9.36
C GLU A 67 -19.99 -11.41 -8.20
N VAL A 68 -20.92 -12.34 -8.17
CA VAL A 68 -21.83 -12.54 -7.04
C VAL A 68 -20.98 -12.70 -5.79
N ASP A 69 -21.31 -12.03 -4.68
CA ASP A 69 -20.59 -11.98 -3.41
C ASP A 69 -19.32 -11.11 -3.37
N THR A 70 -19.16 -10.16 -4.28
CA THR A 70 -18.06 -9.21 -4.25
C THR A 70 -18.46 -7.91 -3.55
N ILE A 71 -17.73 -7.53 -2.49
CA ILE A 71 -17.94 -6.26 -1.80
C ILE A 71 -17.32 -5.12 -2.61
N ARG A 72 -18.13 -4.13 -2.99
CA ARG A 72 -17.62 -2.94 -3.64
C ARG A 72 -17.16 -1.92 -2.61
N VAL A 73 -15.93 -1.43 -2.78
CA VAL A 73 -15.30 -0.48 -1.87
C VAL A 73 -15.04 0.82 -2.63
N TYR A 74 -15.58 1.93 -2.14
CA TYR A 74 -15.31 3.28 -2.65
C TYR A 74 -14.37 3.98 -1.70
N THR A 75 -13.31 4.59 -2.21
CA THR A 75 -12.28 5.25 -1.40
C THR A 75 -12.01 6.67 -1.89
N ASP A 76 -11.82 7.60 -0.97
CA ASP A 76 -11.47 9.00 -1.27
C ASP A 76 -10.68 9.63 -0.13
N ALA A 77 -9.88 10.65 -0.42
CA ALA A 77 -9.14 11.42 0.55
C ALA A 77 -9.43 12.92 0.43
N ALA A 78 -9.50 13.58 1.57
CA ALA A 78 -9.49 15.04 1.65
C ALA A 78 -8.14 15.49 2.23
N TRP A 79 -7.43 16.41 1.54
CA TRP A 79 -6.11 16.84 1.94
C TRP A 79 -5.99 18.38 1.92
N ARG A 80 -5.27 18.93 2.92
CA ARG A 80 -4.97 20.37 3.04
C ARG A 80 -3.49 20.63 2.75
N ALA A 81 -3.21 21.49 1.79
CA ALA A 81 -1.83 21.80 1.38
C ALA A 81 -1.06 22.56 2.48
N GLU A 82 -1.72 23.44 3.19
CA GLU A 82 -1.13 24.35 4.17
C GLU A 82 -0.66 23.59 5.42
N THR A 83 -1.47 22.67 5.92
CA THR A 83 -1.22 21.95 7.18
C THR A 83 -0.69 20.54 6.97
N LYS A 84 -0.72 20.02 5.71
CA LYS A 84 -0.39 18.64 5.38
C LYS A 84 -1.27 17.61 6.09
N GLU A 85 -2.45 18.01 6.51
CA GLU A 85 -3.45 17.16 7.13
C GLU A 85 -4.28 16.46 6.08
N ALA A 86 -4.65 15.21 6.34
CA ALA A 86 -5.53 14.42 5.49
C ALA A 86 -6.64 13.74 6.29
N GLY A 87 -7.82 13.68 5.70
CA GLY A 87 -8.92 12.82 6.13
C GLY A 87 -9.13 11.73 5.08
N PHE A 88 -9.39 10.54 5.54
CA PHE A 88 -9.57 9.33 4.76
C PHE A 88 -11.00 8.83 4.91
N GLY A 89 -11.64 8.44 3.82
CA GLY A 89 -13.01 7.94 3.82
C GLY A 89 -13.19 6.76 2.88
N TRP A 90 -13.87 5.72 3.36
CA TRP A 90 -14.22 4.58 2.50
C TRP A 90 -15.57 3.99 2.85
N ILE A 91 -16.20 3.39 1.86
CA ILE A 91 -17.54 2.82 1.95
C ILE A 91 -17.54 1.43 1.33
N TYR A 92 -17.93 0.43 2.10
CA TYR A 92 -18.18 -0.93 1.62
C TYR A 92 -19.66 -1.06 1.26
N LYS A 93 -19.95 -1.55 0.07
CA LYS A 93 -21.31 -1.89 -0.37
C LYS A 93 -21.39 -3.36 -0.72
N ASP A 94 -22.28 -4.03 -0.04
CA ASP A 94 -22.69 -5.38 -0.36
C ASP A 94 -24.04 -5.32 -1.09
N PHE A 95 -24.02 -5.66 -2.37
CA PHE A 95 -25.22 -5.63 -3.19
C PHE A 95 -26.10 -6.88 -3.02
N SER A 96 -25.57 -7.95 -2.43
CA SER A 96 -26.32 -9.17 -2.17
C SER A 96 -27.36 -9.00 -1.07
N CYS A 97 -27.00 -8.27 -0.01
CA CYS A 97 -27.88 -7.99 1.13
C CYS A 97 -28.24 -6.49 1.26
N ASN A 98 -27.87 -5.66 0.27
CA ASN A 98 -28.07 -4.21 0.26
C ASN A 98 -27.56 -3.52 1.54
N SER A 99 -26.45 -4.03 2.09
CA SER A 99 -25.83 -3.45 3.28
C SER A 99 -24.70 -2.51 2.91
N GLU A 100 -24.49 -1.52 3.78
CA GLU A 100 -23.43 -0.54 3.63
C GLU A 100 -22.70 -0.33 4.96
N ARG A 101 -21.38 -0.28 4.90
CA ARG A 101 -20.51 0.09 6.02
C ARG A 101 -19.56 1.18 5.58
N GLN A 102 -19.27 2.12 6.47
CA GLN A 102 -18.29 3.15 6.22
C GLN A 102 -17.16 3.11 7.23
N GLY A 103 -15.97 3.50 6.80
CA GLY A 103 -14.83 3.71 7.65
C GLY A 103 -14.23 5.09 7.39
N ARG A 104 -13.57 5.63 8.38
CA ARG A 104 -12.88 6.91 8.28
C ARG A 104 -11.66 6.95 9.19
N SER A 105 -10.66 7.73 8.80
CA SER A 105 -9.47 7.99 9.58
C SER A 105 -8.91 9.36 9.22
N SER A 106 -7.88 9.82 9.92
CA SER A 106 -7.18 11.06 9.61
C SER A 106 -5.71 10.94 9.98
N SER A 107 -4.86 11.74 9.33
CA SER A 107 -3.43 11.80 9.64
C SER A 107 -2.89 13.20 9.40
N SER A 108 -1.90 13.59 10.18
CA SER A 108 -1.05 14.76 9.93
C SER A 108 0.18 14.36 9.10
N ASN A 109 0.87 15.36 8.55
CA ASN A 109 2.12 15.18 7.78
C ASN A 109 2.01 14.29 6.52
N VAL A 110 0.87 14.33 5.86
CA VAL A 110 0.68 13.65 4.57
C VAL A 110 1.28 14.52 3.46
N ARG A 111 2.20 13.96 2.70
CA ARG A 111 3.05 14.73 1.76
C ARG A 111 2.33 15.31 0.57
N SER A 112 1.31 14.62 0.06
CA SER A 112 0.59 15.03 -1.15
C SER A 112 -0.83 14.46 -1.19
N PRO A 113 -1.72 15.00 -2.05
CA PRO A 113 -3.04 14.42 -2.31
C PRO A 113 -2.95 12.96 -2.79
N LEU A 114 -2.00 12.66 -3.68
CA LEU A 114 -1.80 11.32 -4.22
C LEU A 114 -1.42 10.32 -3.11
N MET A 115 -0.57 10.74 -2.16
CA MET A 115 -0.24 9.92 -0.99
C MET A 115 -1.46 9.73 -0.09
N ALA A 116 -2.29 10.76 0.11
CA ALA A 116 -3.52 10.65 0.91
C ALA A 116 -4.49 9.61 0.32
N GLU A 117 -4.68 9.62 -1.00
CA GLU A 117 -5.50 8.62 -1.71
C GLU A 117 -4.95 7.20 -1.54
N ALA A 118 -3.63 7.03 -1.70
CA ALA A 118 -3.00 5.73 -1.52
C ALA A 118 -3.13 5.21 -0.08
N MET A 119 -2.99 6.10 0.92
CA MET A 119 -3.21 5.76 2.32
C MET A 119 -4.67 5.36 2.59
N THR A 120 -5.64 6.00 1.94
CA THR A 120 -7.05 5.62 2.08
C THR A 120 -7.30 4.21 1.54
N VAL A 121 -6.75 3.89 0.36
CA VAL A 121 -6.82 2.53 -0.21
C VAL A 121 -6.19 1.50 0.73
N PHE A 122 -5.00 1.79 1.26
CA PHE A 122 -4.31 0.92 2.20
C PHE A 122 -5.16 0.64 3.46
N LEU A 123 -5.71 1.68 4.10
CA LEU A 123 -6.56 1.55 5.29
C LEU A 123 -7.87 0.79 5.00
N ALA A 124 -8.48 1.04 3.86
CA ALA A 124 -9.67 0.32 3.43
C ALA A 124 -9.39 -1.18 3.25
N ILE A 125 -8.26 -1.55 2.63
CA ILE A 125 -7.86 -2.94 2.48
C ILE A 125 -7.59 -3.60 3.83
N GLN A 126 -6.87 -2.93 4.74
CA GLN A 126 -6.62 -3.45 6.09
C GLN A 126 -7.94 -3.73 6.84
N GLN A 127 -8.89 -2.80 6.79
CA GLN A 127 -10.17 -3.01 7.44
C GLN A 127 -10.99 -4.11 6.76
N ALA A 128 -10.93 -4.24 5.43
CA ALA A 128 -11.60 -5.32 4.70
C ALA A 128 -11.11 -6.70 5.16
N ILE A 129 -9.80 -6.84 5.41
CA ILE A 129 -9.20 -8.07 5.95
C ILE A 129 -9.75 -8.35 7.36
N VAL A 130 -9.79 -7.33 8.24
CA VAL A 130 -10.35 -7.48 9.60
C VAL A 130 -11.82 -7.87 9.58
N LEU A 131 -12.60 -7.34 8.61
CA LEU A 131 -14.01 -7.69 8.40
C LEU A 131 -14.21 -9.08 7.77
N GLY A 132 -13.14 -9.75 7.37
CA GLY A 132 -13.18 -11.10 6.79
C GLY A 132 -13.68 -11.15 5.35
N TYR A 133 -13.70 -10.02 4.63
CA TYR A 133 -14.07 -10.01 3.22
C TYR A 133 -13.04 -10.77 2.40
N LYS A 134 -13.53 -11.65 1.51
CA LYS A 134 -12.67 -12.50 0.65
C LYS A 134 -12.54 -11.95 -0.76
N LYS A 135 -13.61 -11.31 -1.24
CA LYS A 135 -13.69 -10.75 -2.58
C LYS A 135 -14.07 -9.28 -2.52
N ILE A 136 -13.19 -8.42 -3.02
CA ILE A 136 -13.44 -6.97 -3.03
C ILE A 136 -13.16 -6.35 -4.40
N SER A 137 -13.90 -5.31 -4.71
CA SER A 137 -13.74 -4.50 -5.91
C SER A 137 -13.60 -3.04 -5.48
N LEU A 138 -12.37 -2.51 -5.52
CA LEU A 138 -12.00 -1.21 -4.96
C LEU A 138 -12.00 -0.12 -6.03
N ALA A 139 -12.76 0.93 -5.77
CA ALA A 139 -12.94 2.09 -6.63
C ALA A 139 -12.28 3.34 -6.07
N SER A 140 -11.61 4.11 -6.92
CA SER A 140 -11.13 5.47 -6.63
C SER A 140 -11.34 6.36 -7.87
N ASP A 141 -11.51 7.66 -7.66
CA ASP A 141 -11.61 8.63 -8.76
C ASP A 141 -10.23 9.19 -9.19
N LEU A 142 -9.13 8.63 -8.69
CA LEU A 142 -7.78 9.03 -9.03
C LEU A 142 -7.09 8.03 -9.96
N GLN A 143 -7.12 8.29 -11.27
CA GLN A 143 -6.46 7.43 -12.27
C GLN A 143 -4.95 7.27 -12.04
N GLN A 144 -4.27 8.29 -11.48
CA GLN A 144 -2.84 8.25 -11.16
C GLN A 144 -2.51 7.19 -10.10
N LEU A 145 -3.47 6.81 -9.27
CA LEU A 145 -3.34 5.72 -8.30
C LEU A 145 -3.75 4.37 -8.90
N ILE A 146 -4.86 4.33 -9.63
CA ILE A 146 -5.42 3.09 -10.20
C ILE A 146 -4.50 2.47 -11.26
N LYS A 147 -3.88 3.30 -12.10
CA LYS A 147 -2.96 2.80 -13.15
C LYS A 147 -1.76 2.03 -12.58
N PRO A 148 -0.98 2.57 -11.62
CA PRO A 148 0.11 1.81 -10.99
C PRO A 148 -0.35 0.54 -10.28
N LEU A 149 -1.50 0.55 -9.61
CA LEU A 149 -2.05 -0.62 -8.92
C LEU A 149 -2.38 -1.77 -9.90
N ASN A 150 -2.86 -1.45 -11.11
CA ASN A 150 -3.22 -2.46 -12.11
C ASN A 150 -2.04 -2.91 -12.98
N LEU A 151 -1.09 -2.01 -13.28
CA LEU A 151 0.04 -2.27 -14.17
C LEU A 151 1.33 -2.62 -13.41
N GLU A 152 1.28 -2.65 -12.09
CA GLU A 152 2.47 -2.84 -11.21
C GLU A 152 3.62 -1.88 -11.60
N SER A 153 3.26 -0.72 -12.14
CA SER A 153 4.24 0.25 -12.59
C SER A 153 4.82 1.02 -11.40
N GLN A 154 6.11 1.30 -11.45
CA GLN A 154 6.79 2.03 -10.38
C GLN A 154 6.38 3.51 -10.38
N SER A 155 5.79 3.97 -9.30
CA SER A 155 5.65 5.39 -8.98
C SER A 155 6.65 5.75 -7.88
N LYS A 156 7.58 6.65 -8.16
CA LYS A 156 8.60 7.06 -7.17
C LYS A 156 7.97 7.65 -5.91
N GLU A 157 6.88 8.37 -6.06
CA GLU A 157 6.15 9.01 -4.96
C GLU A 157 5.43 7.99 -4.06
N LEU A 158 4.91 6.92 -4.65
CA LEU A 158 4.09 5.91 -3.97
C LEU A 158 4.83 4.60 -3.71
N TYR A 159 6.14 4.50 -3.98
CA TYR A 159 6.86 3.22 -4.04
C TYR A 159 6.61 2.30 -2.83
N GLY A 160 6.74 2.81 -1.60
CA GLY A 160 6.53 2.00 -0.39
C GLY A 160 5.07 1.57 -0.23
N ILE A 161 4.14 2.52 -0.29
CA ILE A 161 2.73 2.25 -0.02
C ILE A 161 2.07 1.39 -1.12
N LEU A 162 2.50 1.51 -2.39
CA LEU A 162 2.02 0.61 -3.45
C LEU A 162 2.42 -0.83 -3.18
N HIS A 163 3.67 -1.05 -2.76
CA HIS A 163 4.14 -2.37 -2.38
C HIS A 163 3.31 -2.96 -1.24
N ASP A 164 3.02 -2.15 -0.21
CA ASP A 164 2.21 -2.58 0.93
C ASP A 164 0.76 -2.91 0.52
N ILE A 165 0.14 -2.08 -0.33
CA ILE A 165 -1.19 -2.33 -0.90
C ILE A 165 -1.20 -3.64 -1.69
N LEU A 166 -0.21 -3.86 -2.57
CA LEU A 166 -0.13 -5.07 -3.38
C LEU A 166 0.12 -6.32 -2.53
N SER A 167 0.96 -6.20 -1.50
CA SER A 167 1.21 -7.27 -0.54
C SER A 167 -0.05 -7.67 0.23
N LEU A 168 -0.82 -6.70 0.76
CA LEU A 168 -2.10 -6.97 1.41
C LEU A 168 -3.14 -7.52 0.44
N SER A 169 -3.10 -7.13 -0.82
CA SER A 169 -4.02 -7.61 -1.85
C SER A 169 -3.91 -9.12 -2.09
N SER A 170 -2.76 -9.74 -1.81
CA SER A 170 -2.56 -11.19 -1.96
C SER A 170 -3.36 -12.04 -0.95
N VAL A 171 -3.90 -11.43 0.10
CA VAL A 171 -4.73 -12.12 1.12
C VAL A 171 -6.14 -12.43 0.59
N PHE A 172 -6.60 -11.66 -0.42
CA PHE A 172 -7.94 -11.83 -0.98
C PHE A 172 -7.99 -12.93 -2.03
N GLU A 173 -9.09 -13.67 -2.07
CA GLU A 173 -9.39 -14.61 -3.15
C GLU A 173 -9.60 -13.87 -4.48
N PHE A 174 -10.19 -12.67 -4.38
CA PHE A 174 -10.38 -11.77 -5.51
C PHE A 174 -10.25 -10.31 -5.07
N ILE A 175 -9.40 -9.55 -5.74
CA ILE A 175 -9.31 -8.10 -5.59
C ILE A 175 -9.08 -7.46 -6.95
N ARG A 176 -9.82 -6.37 -7.23
CA ARG A 176 -9.56 -5.54 -8.39
C ARG A 176 -9.61 -4.06 -8.03
N PHE A 177 -8.85 -3.25 -8.77
CA PHE A 177 -8.87 -1.80 -8.64
C PHE A 177 -9.43 -1.19 -9.91
N PHE A 178 -10.34 -0.25 -9.80
CA PHE A 178 -10.93 0.40 -10.96
C PHE A 178 -11.22 1.88 -10.70
N PHE A 179 -11.23 2.62 -11.78
CA PHE A 179 -11.53 4.05 -11.77
C PHE A 179 -13.05 4.27 -11.80
N VAL A 180 -13.52 5.25 -11.03
CA VAL A 180 -14.89 5.76 -11.08
C VAL A 180 -14.87 7.29 -11.23
N SER A 181 -15.95 7.86 -11.77
CA SER A 181 -16.09 9.31 -11.79
C SER A 181 -16.32 9.87 -10.38
N ARG A 182 -15.98 11.16 -10.19
CA ARG A 182 -16.20 11.86 -8.91
C ARG A 182 -17.65 11.84 -8.46
N ASP A 183 -18.60 11.89 -9.39
CA ASP A 183 -20.03 11.85 -9.05
C ASP A 183 -20.41 10.53 -8.36
N ILE A 184 -19.86 9.42 -8.82
CA ILE A 184 -20.07 8.10 -8.22
C ILE A 184 -19.34 8.00 -6.88
N ASN A 185 -18.15 8.64 -6.74
CA ASN A 185 -17.31 8.57 -5.54
C ASN A 185 -17.69 9.61 -4.46
N ARG A 186 -18.65 10.49 -4.75
CA ARG A 186 -19.04 11.65 -3.90
C ARG A 186 -19.23 11.31 -2.44
N ARG A 187 -19.86 10.18 -2.12
CA ARG A 187 -20.11 9.77 -0.73
C ARG A 187 -18.81 9.44 0.03
N ALA A 188 -17.85 8.78 -0.62
CA ALA A 188 -16.54 8.52 -0.02
C ALA A 188 -15.80 9.83 0.26
N TYR A 189 -15.87 10.81 -0.67
CA TYR A 189 -15.34 12.15 -0.46
C TYR A 189 -15.97 12.85 0.75
N GLU A 190 -17.29 12.79 0.91
CA GLU A 190 -17.99 13.40 2.05
C GLU A 190 -17.52 12.79 3.39
N VAL A 191 -17.30 11.48 3.44
CA VAL A 191 -16.73 10.78 4.61
C VAL A 191 -15.30 11.24 4.88
N ALA A 192 -14.44 11.33 3.86
CA ALA A 192 -13.07 11.80 3.98
C ALA A 192 -13.01 13.25 4.49
N LYS A 193 -13.83 14.13 3.92
CA LYS A 193 -13.94 15.53 4.32
C LYS A 193 -14.43 15.67 5.76
N SER A 194 -15.42 14.88 6.17
CA SER A 194 -15.88 14.83 7.54
C SER A 194 -14.78 14.39 8.50
N ALA A 195 -13.98 13.37 8.13
CA ALA A 195 -12.85 12.90 8.93
C ALA A 195 -11.79 14.00 9.13
N LEU A 196 -11.41 14.70 8.05
CA LEU A 196 -10.47 15.82 8.10
C LEU A 196 -10.96 16.93 9.05
N ASN A 197 -12.22 17.33 8.92
CA ASN A 197 -12.78 18.42 9.73
C ASN A 197 -12.96 18.03 11.21
N SER A 198 -13.37 16.79 11.49
CA SER A 198 -13.58 16.31 12.87
C SER A 198 -12.27 16.17 13.64
N ALA A 199 -11.17 15.83 12.96
CA ALA A 199 -9.89 15.60 13.61
C ALA A 199 -9.11 16.89 13.89
N PHE A 200 -9.26 17.92 13.04
CA PHE A 200 -8.38 19.08 13.03
C PHE A 200 -9.09 20.43 13.18
N ASN A 201 -10.42 20.46 13.18
CA ASN A 201 -11.21 21.66 13.49
C ASN A 201 -11.76 21.60 14.93
N VAL A 202 -10.92 21.30 15.92
CA VAL A 202 -11.28 21.53 17.33
C VAL A 202 -11.25 23.05 17.54
N PRO A 203 -12.36 23.71 17.93
CA PRO A 203 -12.31 25.12 18.26
C PRO A 203 -11.30 25.30 19.40
N ALA A 204 -10.38 26.25 19.25
CA ALA A 204 -9.52 26.67 20.34
C ALA A 204 -10.43 27.12 21.52
N VAL A 205 -10.32 26.43 22.65
CA VAL A 205 -10.98 26.77 23.91
C VAL A 205 -10.23 27.95 24.52
#